data_8185e54ca9ce0343da2b45234dd030f3
#
_entry.id   8185e54ca9ce0343da2b45234dd030f3
#
_cell.length_a   1.000
_cell.length_b   1.000
_cell.length_c   1.000
_cell.angle_alpha   90.00
_cell.angle_beta   90.00
_cell.angle_gamma   90.00
#
_symmetry.space_group_name_H-M   'P 1'
#
loop_
_entity.id
_entity.type
_entity.pdbx_description
1 polymer ?
#
loop_
_entity_poly.entity_id
_entity_poly.type
_entity_poly.pdbx_seq_one_letter_code
_entity_poly.pdbx_strand_id
1 'polypeptide(L)'
;MHAVCLHWGAAAVSLAEKLCLTAAFVFFMTGLLTGIWKYRCMARSENAVAPRYVDIAHRSSLMYSFAALLLGWFAGYSAYPDWLNSVAAASALGFFALAIGTYIVHGVLRDTGNQFRKPHRLGRSTLPAWVIHAFMIVLIVAEVGGSLVLGSGALIAIW
;
A
#
# COMPACT_ATOMS: atom_id res chain seq x y z
N MET A 1 2.45 -17.76 38.57
CA MET A 1 3.00 -17.85 37.20
C MET A 1 1.90 -18.34 36.28
N HIS A 2 1.12 -17.43 35.69
CA HIS A 2 0.13 -17.80 34.68
C HIS A 2 0.84 -17.88 33.33
N ALA A 3 0.93 -19.11 32.79
CA ALA A 3 1.41 -19.34 31.44
C ALA A 3 0.39 -18.70 30.48
N VAL A 4 0.79 -17.64 29.79
CA VAL A 4 0.07 -17.12 28.65
C VAL A 4 0.23 -18.16 27.54
N CYS A 5 -0.70 -19.12 27.49
CA CYS A 5 -0.85 -19.97 26.32
C CYS A 5 -1.27 -19.06 25.17
N LEU A 6 -0.34 -18.81 24.26
CA LEU A 6 -0.64 -18.24 22.95
C LEU A 6 -1.61 -19.20 22.24
N HIS A 7 -2.90 -18.89 22.38
CA HIS A 7 -3.98 -19.61 21.75
C HIS A 7 -4.01 -19.26 20.25
N TRP A 8 -3.07 -19.85 19.50
CA TRP A 8 -3.19 -19.96 18.03
C TRP A 8 -4.17 -21.10 17.71
N GLY A 9 -5.31 -21.12 18.39
CA GLY A 9 -6.35 -22.10 18.25
C GLY A 9 -7.53 -21.53 17.48
N ALA A 10 -7.58 -21.81 16.17
CA ALA A 10 -8.79 -22.03 15.39
C ALA A 10 -9.91 -20.99 15.42
N ALA A 11 -9.68 -19.72 15.73
CA ALA A 11 -10.58 -18.67 15.27
C ALA A 11 -10.40 -18.55 13.74
N ALA A 12 -11.47 -18.72 12.99
CA ALA A 12 -11.40 -18.59 11.53
C ALA A 12 -10.86 -17.22 11.18
N VAL A 13 -9.75 -17.17 10.42
CA VAL A 13 -9.13 -15.92 9.97
C VAL A 13 -10.18 -15.09 9.23
N SER A 14 -10.43 -13.87 9.67
CA SER A 14 -11.43 -12.97 9.09
C SER A 14 -11.10 -12.61 7.65
N LEU A 15 -12.08 -12.12 6.90
CA LEU A 15 -11.85 -11.66 5.52
C LEU A 15 -10.86 -10.49 5.48
N ALA A 16 -10.95 -9.56 6.44
CA ALA A 16 -10.02 -8.44 6.55
C ALA A 16 -8.56 -8.89 6.72
N GLU A 17 -8.31 -9.85 7.62
CA GLU A 17 -6.97 -10.42 7.82
C GLU A 17 -6.45 -11.11 6.56
N LYS A 18 -7.29 -11.91 5.87
CA LYS A 18 -6.92 -12.58 4.61
C LYS A 18 -6.53 -11.57 3.54
N LEU A 19 -7.31 -10.50 3.37
CA LEU A 19 -7.00 -9.42 2.43
C LEU A 19 -5.67 -8.76 2.77
N CYS A 20 -5.45 -8.42 4.03
CA CYS A 20 -4.23 -7.77 4.49
C CYS A 20 -3.00 -8.66 4.29
N LEU A 21 -3.05 -9.95 4.66
CA LEU A 21 -1.94 -10.89 4.48
C LEU A 21 -1.62 -11.12 3.00
N THR A 22 -2.66 -11.26 2.17
CA THR A 22 -2.48 -11.41 0.71
C THR A 22 -1.84 -10.17 0.10
N ALA A 23 -2.34 -8.97 0.44
CA ALA A 23 -1.78 -7.72 -0.04
C ALA A 23 -0.34 -7.52 0.45
N ALA A 24 -0.05 -7.83 1.72
CA ALA A 24 1.29 -7.76 2.27
C ALA A 24 2.28 -8.61 1.45
N PHE A 25 1.92 -9.86 1.14
CA PHE A 25 2.74 -10.74 0.32
C PHE A 25 2.93 -10.20 -1.09
N VAL A 26 1.84 -9.77 -1.76
CA VAL A 26 1.90 -9.23 -3.12
C VAL A 26 2.76 -7.97 -3.19
N PHE A 27 2.58 -7.04 -2.25
CA PHE A 27 3.36 -5.79 -2.20
C PHE A 27 4.83 -6.07 -1.89
N PHE A 28 5.12 -7.01 -0.98
CA PHE A 28 6.49 -7.42 -0.67
C PHE A 28 7.19 -7.99 -1.90
N MET A 29 6.55 -8.93 -2.60
CA MET A 29 7.09 -9.49 -3.85
C MET A 29 7.27 -8.41 -4.92
N THR A 30 6.32 -7.49 -5.06
CA THR A 30 6.44 -6.34 -5.95
C THR A 30 7.65 -5.47 -5.57
N GLY A 31 7.87 -5.25 -4.29
CA GLY A 31 9.03 -4.54 -3.77
C GLY A 31 10.35 -5.22 -4.15
N LEU A 32 10.43 -6.54 -3.99
CA LEU A 32 11.64 -7.30 -4.38
C LEU A 32 11.88 -7.24 -5.90
N LEU A 33 10.85 -7.44 -6.71
CA LEU A 33 10.96 -7.39 -8.18
C LEU A 33 11.33 -5.99 -8.69
N THR A 34 10.73 -4.94 -8.14
CA THR A 34 11.09 -3.57 -8.47
C THR A 34 12.48 -3.20 -7.96
N GLY A 35 12.95 -3.83 -6.88
CA GLY A 35 14.33 -3.74 -6.41
C GLY A 35 15.34 -4.30 -7.42
N ILE A 36 15.04 -5.46 -8.03
CA ILE A 36 15.84 -6.02 -9.12
C ILE A 36 15.84 -5.07 -10.33
N TRP A 37 14.68 -4.50 -10.66
CA TRP A 37 14.58 -3.51 -11.74
C TRP A 37 15.41 -2.26 -11.45
N LYS A 38 15.31 -1.72 -10.22
CA LYS A 38 16.13 -0.60 -9.76
C LYS A 38 17.63 -0.90 -9.90
N TYR A 39 18.08 -2.06 -9.40
CA TYR A 39 19.47 -2.48 -9.52
C TYR A 39 19.94 -2.50 -10.97
N ARG A 40 19.14 -3.09 -11.89
CA ARG A 40 19.47 -3.12 -13.32
C ARG A 40 19.57 -1.72 -13.94
N CYS A 41 18.72 -0.78 -13.52
CA CYS A 41 18.82 0.60 -13.99
C CYS A 41 20.10 1.27 -13.48
N MET A 42 20.44 1.08 -12.22
CA MET A 42 21.67 1.64 -11.62
C MET A 42 22.92 1.07 -12.27
N ALA A 43 22.97 -0.25 -12.48
CA ALA A 43 24.12 -0.92 -13.09
C ALA A 43 24.38 -0.49 -14.56
N ARG A 44 23.35 0.04 -15.25
CA ARG A 44 23.47 0.55 -16.64
C ARG A 44 23.62 2.07 -16.72
N SER A 45 23.58 2.76 -15.61
CA SER A 45 23.68 4.22 -15.55
C SER A 45 25.10 4.63 -15.19
N GLU A 46 25.66 5.58 -15.94
CA GLU A 46 27.01 6.14 -15.66
C GLU A 46 27.14 6.74 -14.26
N ASN A 47 26.05 7.31 -13.75
CA ASN A 47 25.97 7.92 -12.42
C ASN A 47 25.45 6.97 -11.34
N ALA A 48 25.27 5.67 -11.64
CA ALA A 48 24.69 4.67 -10.74
C ALA A 48 23.34 5.08 -10.13
N VAL A 49 22.49 5.81 -10.88
CA VAL A 49 21.19 6.32 -10.44
C VAL A 49 20.07 5.63 -11.20
N ALA A 50 19.06 5.15 -10.48
CA ALA A 50 17.83 4.64 -11.08
C ALA A 50 16.85 5.79 -11.40
N PRO A 51 15.95 5.61 -12.38
CA PRO A 51 14.85 6.54 -12.61
C PRO A 51 14.02 6.73 -11.33
N ARG A 52 13.59 7.97 -11.06
CA ARG A 52 12.94 8.35 -9.80
C ARG A 52 11.75 7.47 -9.45
N TYR A 53 10.86 7.18 -10.40
CA TYR A 53 9.67 6.37 -10.13
C TYR A 53 9.96 4.88 -9.99
N VAL A 54 11.07 4.38 -10.52
CA VAL A 54 11.57 3.01 -10.22
C VAL A 54 12.02 2.91 -8.76
N ASP A 55 12.72 3.93 -8.27
CA ASP A 55 13.13 3.99 -6.86
C ASP A 55 11.91 4.14 -5.93
N ILE A 56 10.97 5.02 -6.27
CA ILE A 56 9.73 5.20 -5.50
C ILE A 56 8.92 3.91 -5.48
N ALA A 57 8.70 3.25 -6.63
CA ALA A 57 7.96 1.99 -6.70
C ALA A 57 8.54 0.91 -5.79
N HIS A 58 9.87 0.73 -5.81
CA HIS A 58 10.55 -0.21 -4.92
C HIS A 58 10.30 0.10 -3.44
N ARG A 59 10.57 1.33 -3.02
CA ARG A 59 10.46 1.73 -1.62
C ARG A 59 9.03 1.71 -1.12
N SER A 60 8.09 2.24 -1.91
CA SER A 60 6.68 2.28 -1.53
C SER A 60 6.07 0.88 -1.44
N SER A 61 6.42 -0.03 -2.36
CA SER A 61 5.92 -1.41 -2.28
C SER A 61 6.36 -2.10 -0.99
N LEU A 62 7.61 -1.93 -0.56
CA LEU A 62 8.08 -2.47 0.71
C LEU A 62 7.36 -1.81 1.90
N MET A 63 7.21 -0.49 1.91
CA MET A 63 6.51 0.22 2.98
C MET A 63 5.04 -0.19 3.08
N TYR A 64 4.34 -0.27 1.96
CA TYR A 64 2.94 -0.70 1.95
C TYR A 64 2.75 -2.18 2.29
N SER A 65 3.76 -3.03 2.05
CA SER A 65 3.71 -4.42 2.53
C SER A 65 3.70 -4.49 4.05
N PHE A 66 4.53 -3.72 4.73
CA PHE A 66 4.53 -3.62 6.18
C PHE A 66 3.27 -2.93 6.72
N ALA A 67 2.77 -1.89 6.05
CA ALA A 67 1.51 -1.26 6.41
C ALA A 67 0.34 -2.26 6.31
N ALA A 68 0.29 -3.08 5.26
CA ALA A 68 -0.72 -4.11 5.11
C ALA A 68 -0.66 -5.16 6.24
N LEU A 69 0.55 -5.59 6.67
CA LEU A 69 0.71 -6.47 7.83
C LEU A 69 0.19 -5.82 9.11
N LEU A 70 0.50 -4.54 9.33
CA LEU A 70 0.01 -3.78 10.48
C LEU A 70 -1.53 -3.68 10.49
N LEU A 71 -2.13 -3.38 9.33
CA LEU A 71 -3.60 -3.36 9.21
C LEU A 71 -4.22 -4.73 9.45
N GLY A 72 -3.58 -5.80 9.02
CA GLY A 72 -4.01 -7.17 9.30
C GLY A 72 -3.97 -7.50 10.79
N TRP A 73 -2.92 -7.04 11.49
CA TRP A 73 -2.83 -7.16 12.94
C TRP A 73 -3.96 -6.39 13.63
N PHE A 74 -4.25 -5.16 13.24
CA PHE A 74 -5.37 -4.39 13.78
C PHE A 74 -6.72 -5.07 13.50
N ALA A 75 -6.92 -5.60 12.29
CA ALA A 75 -8.16 -6.29 11.95
C ALA A 75 -8.42 -7.52 12.85
N GLY A 76 -7.37 -8.28 13.19
CA GLY A 76 -7.47 -9.45 14.04
C GLY A 76 -7.85 -9.16 15.50
N TYR A 77 -7.59 -7.94 15.97
CA TYR A 77 -7.96 -7.49 17.33
C TYR A 77 -9.18 -6.57 17.35
N SER A 78 -9.71 -6.17 16.20
CA SER A 78 -10.75 -5.14 16.15
C SER A 78 -12.06 -5.58 16.81
N ALA A 79 -12.60 -4.73 17.69
CA ALA A 79 -13.92 -4.88 18.29
C ALA A 79 -15.08 -4.59 17.30
N TYR A 80 -14.78 -4.08 16.11
CA TYR A 80 -15.80 -3.77 15.12
C TYR A 80 -16.25 -5.01 14.35
N PRO A 81 -17.45 -4.99 13.75
CA PRO A 81 -17.95 -6.12 12.99
C PRO A 81 -17.12 -6.38 11.72
N ASP A 82 -17.01 -7.66 11.33
CA ASP A 82 -16.18 -8.13 10.23
C ASP A 82 -16.41 -7.42 8.90
N TRP A 83 -17.66 -7.06 8.59
CA TRP A 83 -17.97 -6.34 7.35
C TRP A 83 -17.31 -4.95 7.33
N LEU A 84 -17.30 -4.23 8.46
CA LEU A 84 -16.70 -2.90 8.58
C LEU A 84 -15.17 -3.00 8.46
N ASN A 85 -14.56 -3.96 9.15
CA ASN A 85 -13.14 -4.24 9.06
C ASN A 85 -12.73 -4.61 7.62
N SER A 86 -13.54 -5.43 6.94
CA SER A 86 -13.27 -5.86 5.57
C SER A 86 -13.35 -4.71 4.56
N VAL A 87 -14.35 -3.82 4.69
CA VAL A 87 -14.48 -2.63 3.84
C VAL A 87 -13.32 -1.66 4.11
N ALA A 88 -12.97 -1.43 5.37
CA ALA A 88 -11.86 -0.57 5.76
C ALA A 88 -10.52 -1.09 5.21
N ALA A 89 -10.25 -2.40 5.37
CA ALA A 89 -9.06 -3.04 4.82
C ALA A 89 -9.04 -2.94 3.29
N ALA A 90 -10.11 -3.36 2.61
CA ALA A 90 -10.18 -3.36 1.16
C ALA A 90 -9.98 -1.96 0.56
N SER A 91 -10.55 -0.91 1.18
CA SER A 91 -10.37 0.47 0.73
C SER A 91 -8.91 0.93 0.84
N ALA A 92 -8.28 0.77 2.00
CA ALA A 92 -6.89 1.17 2.20
C ALA A 92 -5.92 0.39 1.28
N LEU A 93 -6.06 -0.94 1.25
CA LEU A 93 -5.20 -1.81 0.43
C LEU A 93 -5.38 -1.57 -1.08
N GLY A 94 -6.61 -1.28 -1.53
CA GLY A 94 -6.90 -0.93 -2.91
C GLY A 94 -6.15 0.33 -3.35
N PHE A 95 -6.13 1.38 -2.51
CA PHE A 95 -5.39 2.60 -2.81
C PHE A 95 -3.88 2.44 -2.68
N PHE A 96 -3.37 1.61 -1.76
CA PHE A 96 -1.95 1.21 -1.76
C PHE A 96 -1.55 0.54 -3.09
N ALA A 97 -2.38 -0.37 -3.59
CA ALA A 97 -2.14 -1.03 -4.87
C ALA A 97 -2.16 -0.05 -6.05
N LEU A 98 -3.12 0.88 -6.08
CA LEU A 98 -3.20 1.92 -7.10
C LEU A 98 -2.00 2.87 -7.04
N ALA A 99 -1.54 3.27 -5.86
CA ALA A 99 -0.35 4.09 -5.70
C ALA A 99 0.90 3.38 -6.23
N ILE A 100 1.13 2.12 -5.86
CA ILE A 100 2.23 1.31 -6.40
C ILE A 100 2.12 1.21 -7.93
N GLY A 101 0.91 0.93 -8.43
CA GLY A 101 0.64 0.82 -9.86
C GLY A 101 1.01 2.10 -10.63
N THR A 102 0.61 3.27 -10.12
CA THR A 102 0.97 4.56 -10.75
C THR A 102 2.48 4.78 -10.78
N TYR A 103 3.19 4.43 -9.70
CA TYR A 103 4.65 4.56 -9.67
C TYR A 103 5.34 3.62 -10.66
N ILE A 104 4.86 2.38 -10.80
CA ILE A 104 5.38 1.44 -11.80
C ILE A 104 5.14 1.97 -13.20
N VAL A 105 3.93 2.48 -13.50
CA VAL A 105 3.58 3.04 -14.81
C VAL A 105 4.51 4.20 -15.15
N HIS A 106 4.67 5.18 -14.26
CA HIS A 106 5.59 6.31 -14.49
C HIS A 106 7.05 5.86 -14.58
N GLY A 107 7.43 4.81 -13.84
CA GLY A 107 8.76 4.21 -13.93
C GLY A 107 9.05 3.59 -15.30
N VAL A 108 8.06 2.93 -15.90
CA VAL A 108 8.15 2.34 -17.26
C VAL A 108 8.12 3.42 -18.33
N LEU A 109 7.18 4.35 -18.25
CA LEU A 109 6.98 5.42 -19.24
C LEU A 109 8.09 6.48 -19.20
N ARG A 110 8.74 6.69 -18.05
CA ARG A 110 9.76 7.73 -17.83
C ARG A 110 9.30 9.12 -18.27
N ASP A 111 8.01 9.38 -18.14
CA ASP A 111 7.32 10.55 -18.68
C ASP A 111 7.41 11.77 -17.76
N THR A 112 7.65 11.56 -16.49
CA THR A 112 7.75 12.64 -15.50
C THR A 112 8.68 12.27 -14.33
N GLY A 113 9.32 13.27 -13.76
CA GLY A 113 10.02 13.14 -12.47
C GLY A 113 9.14 13.49 -11.28
N ASN A 114 7.91 14.02 -11.51
CA ASN A 114 6.94 14.35 -10.47
C ASN A 114 5.54 14.42 -11.06
N GLN A 115 4.66 13.48 -10.66
CA GLN A 115 3.28 13.39 -11.15
C GLN A 115 2.42 14.63 -10.84
N PHE A 116 2.83 15.46 -9.87
CA PHE A 116 2.15 16.72 -9.55
C PHE A 116 2.64 17.91 -10.38
N ARG A 117 3.69 17.74 -11.20
CA ARG A 117 4.22 18.81 -12.05
C ARG A 117 3.25 19.08 -13.20
N LYS A 118 2.88 20.35 -13.37
CA LYS A 118 2.05 20.79 -14.50
C LYS A 118 2.89 20.97 -15.78
N PRO A 119 2.37 20.61 -16.95
CA PRO A 119 1.13 19.85 -17.16
C PRO A 119 1.27 18.40 -16.67
N HIS A 120 0.19 17.83 -16.09
CA HIS A 120 0.19 16.46 -15.59
C HIS A 120 0.28 15.49 -16.77
N ARG A 121 1.36 14.75 -16.85
CA ARG A 121 1.63 13.82 -17.96
C ARG A 121 1.37 12.38 -17.57
N LEU A 122 0.78 11.63 -18.52
CA LEU A 122 0.71 10.17 -18.49
C LEU A 122 1.12 9.68 -19.88
N GLY A 123 2.37 9.28 -20.03
CA GLY A 123 2.98 8.99 -21.32
C GLY A 123 2.98 10.21 -22.25
N ARG A 124 2.28 10.09 -23.37
CA ARG A 124 2.12 11.18 -24.35
C ARG A 124 0.90 12.08 -24.09
N SER A 125 0.01 11.66 -23.19
CA SER A 125 -1.24 12.37 -22.88
C SER A 125 -1.07 13.30 -21.68
N THR A 126 -1.90 14.33 -21.62
CA THR A 126 -2.02 15.21 -20.46
C THR A 126 -3.32 14.92 -19.72
N LEU A 127 -3.24 14.83 -18.40
CA LEU A 127 -4.41 14.63 -17.54
C LEU A 127 -4.92 15.99 -17.02
N PRO A 128 -6.25 16.18 -16.94
CA PRO A 128 -6.84 17.33 -16.30
C PRO A 128 -6.44 17.40 -14.81
N ALA A 129 -6.16 18.59 -14.29
CA ALA A 129 -5.74 18.75 -12.89
C ALA A 129 -6.76 18.21 -11.88
N TRP A 130 -8.06 18.33 -12.19
CA TRP A 130 -9.12 17.85 -11.30
C TRP A 130 -9.06 16.30 -11.09
N VAL A 131 -8.63 15.54 -12.09
CA VAL A 131 -8.48 14.06 -11.97
C VAL A 131 -7.43 13.73 -10.91
N ILE A 132 -6.28 14.42 -10.94
CA ILE A 132 -5.20 14.21 -9.97
C ILE A 132 -5.67 14.61 -8.56
N HIS A 133 -6.33 15.76 -8.42
CA HIS A 133 -6.84 16.20 -7.11
C HIS A 133 -7.92 15.27 -6.57
N ALA A 134 -8.89 14.86 -7.41
CA ALA A 134 -9.93 13.91 -7.01
C ALA A 134 -9.35 12.58 -6.57
N PHE A 135 -8.41 12.02 -7.34
CA PHE A 135 -7.71 10.79 -6.98
C PHE A 135 -7.00 10.92 -5.62
N MET A 136 -6.29 12.02 -5.38
CA MET A 136 -5.59 12.25 -4.12
C MET A 136 -6.53 12.38 -2.93
N ILE A 137 -7.67 13.08 -3.09
CA ILE A 137 -8.66 13.22 -2.01
C ILE A 137 -9.23 11.84 -1.65
N VAL A 138 -9.66 11.06 -2.65
CA VAL A 138 -10.23 9.74 -2.41
C VAL A 138 -9.18 8.79 -1.81
N LEU A 139 -7.93 8.84 -2.28
CA LEU A 139 -6.81 8.10 -1.71
C LEU A 139 -6.64 8.43 -0.22
N ILE A 140 -6.55 9.73 0.14
CA ILE A 140 -6.37 10.15 1.53
C ILE A 140 -7.53 9.66 2.40
N VAL A 141 -8.78 9.81 1.94
CA VAL A 141 -9.96 9.35 2.67
C VAL A 141 -9.94 7.83 2.87
N ALA A 142 -9.57 7.07 1.84
CA ALA A 142 -9.55 5.61 1.91
C ALA A 142 -8.40 5.10 2.81
N GLU A 143 -7.19 5.62 2.64
CA GLU A 143 -6.02 5.17 3.41
C GLU A 143 -6.11 5.59 4.88
N VAL A 144 -6.39 6.87 5.14
CA VAL A 144 -6.51 7.38 6.51
C VAL A 144 -7.77 6.84 7.19
N GLY A 145 -8.90 6.87 6.50
CA GLY A 145 -10.17 6.39 7.05
C GLY A 145 -10.15 4.88 7.34
N GLY A 146 -9.67 4.07 6.41
CA GLY A 146 -9.53 2.63 6.60
C GLY A 146 -8.57 2.29 7.76
N SER A 147 -7.43 2.98 7.85
CA SER A 147 -6.46 2.80 8.93
C SER A 147 -7.02 3.23 10.29
N LEU A 148 -7.78 4.33 10.35
CA LEU A 148 -8.44 4.80 11.57
C LEU A 148 -9.50 3.81 12.06
N VAL A 149 -10.30 3.25 11.16
CA VAL A 149 -11.31 2.23 11.54
C VAL A 149 -10.62 1.01 12.15
N LEU A 150 -9.66 0.42 11.45
CA LEU A 150 -8.99 -0.79 11.95
C LEU A 150 -8.20 -0.52 13.23
N GLY A 151 -7.45 0.57 13.27
CA GLY A 151 -6.65 0.93 14.43
C GLY A 151 -7.49 1.28 15.66
N SER A 152 -8.56 2.07 15.51
CA SER A 152 -9.46 2.38 16.63
C SER A 152 -10.21 1.15 17.12
N GLY A 153 -10.66 0.26 16.22
CA GLY A 153 -11.28 -0.99 16.59
C GLY A 153 -10.36 -1.89 17.42
N ALA A 154 -9.08 -1.98 17.04
CA ALA A 154 -8.08 -2.71 17.82
C ALA A 154 -7.82 -2.07 19.19
N LEU A 155 -7.70 -0.75 19.26
CA LEU A 155 -7.48 -0.04 20.52
C LEU A 155 -8.66 -0.23 21.50
N ILE A 156 -9.90 -0.15 21.01
CA ILE A 156 -11.10 -0.40 21.83
C ILE A 156 -11.11 -1.82 22.40
N ALA A 157 -10.60 -2.80 21.65
CA ALA A 157 -10.56 -4.19 22.13
C ALA A 157 -9.44 -4.45 23.16
N ILE A 158 -8.38 -3.62 23.17
CA ILE A 158 -7.20 -3.78 24.05
C ILE A 158 -7.40 -3.05 25.39
N TRP A 159 -8.09 -1.91 25.37
CA TRP A 159 -8.35 -1.05 26.55
C TRP A 159 -9.78 -1.16 27.06
#